data_8b42254a2f2c82a8b694c7169470dc69
#
_entry.id   8b42254a2f2c82a8b694c7169470dc69
#
_cell.length_a   1.000
_cell.length_b   1.000
_cell.length_c   1.000
_cell.angle_alpha   90.00
_cell.angle_beta   90.00
_cell.angle_gamma   90.00
#
_symmetry.space_group_name_H-M   'P 1'
#
loop_
_entity.id
_entity.type
_entity.pdbx_description
1 polymer ?
#
loop_
_entity_poly.entity_id
_entity_poly.type
_entity_poly.pdbx_seq_one_letter_code
_entity_poly.pdbx_strand_id
1 'polypeptide(L)'
;MPFWKHTYHIVWATKNRQPWILPSYEDRLYAFLKSKAGELDCYLYAVNGMEDHTHVIASIPPKHSVAWFTKTLKGASAYFINTAVRPPAFHFAWQRGYGSLTIGERQREAAVAYVNLQKQHHLNNTTIAWLERCEDEHSEDDDSVEDTSSGRILKEDPAAYDIWDDSIE
;
A
#
# COMPACT_ATOMS: atom_id res chain seq x y z
N MET A 1 -4.05 2.61 -29.64
CA MET A 1 -3.54 2.32 -28.29
C MET A 1 -4.63 1.70 -27.44
N PRO A 2 -4.37 0.65 -26.66
CA PRO A 2 -5.39 0.10 -25.77
C PRO A 2 -5.80 1.14 -24.72
N PHE A 3 -7.11 1.27 -24.50
CA PHE A 3 -7.65 2.10 -23.43
C PHE A 3 -7.76 1.26 -22.16
N TRP A 4 -7.28 1.81 -21.01
CA TRP A 4 -7.39 1.17 -19.70
C TRP A 4 -7.46 2.22 -18.59
N LYS A 5 -8.14 1.85 -17.50
CA LYS A 5 -8.23 2.64 -16.27
C LYS A 5 -8.19 1.65 -15.11
N HIS A 6 -7.01 1.30 -14.67
CA HIS A 6 -6.82 0.40 -13.55
C HIS A 6 -6.28 1.22 -12.37
N THR A 7 -7.07 1.32 -11.31
CA THR A 7 -6.67 1.97 -10.08
C THR A 7 -6.77 0.97 -8.94
N TYR A 8 -5.76 0.97 -8.09
CA TYR A 8 -5.64 0.09 -6.94
C TYR A 8 -5.37 0.88 -5.67
N HIS A 9 -5.99 0.48 -4.58
CA HIS A 9 -5.53 0.78 -3.24
C HIS A 9 -4.64 -0.37 -2.78
N ILE A 10 -3.42 -0.06 -2.39
CA ILE A 10 -2.44 -1.05 -1.93
C ILE A 10 -1.93 -0.61 -0.56
N VAL A 11 -1.85 -1.54 0.39
CA VAL A 11 -1.33 -1.31 1.73
C VAL A 11 -0.30 -2.37 2.09
N TRP A 12 0.79 -1.95 2.73
CA TRP A 12 1.81 -2.86 3.27
C TRP A 12 2.45 -2.29 4.52
N ALA A 13 2.92 -3.18 5.40
CA ALA A 13 3.50 -2.82 6.67
C ALA A 13 5.02 -2.98 6.71
N THR A 14 5.66 -2.35 7.67
CA THR A 14 7.02 -2.64 8.08
C THR A 14 7.11 -4.03 8.70
N LYS A 15 8.31 -4.64 8.71
CA LYS A 15 8.53 -5.96 9.30
C LYS A 15 8.09 -5.95 10.78
N ASN A 16 7.21 -6.90 11.13
CA ASN A 16 6.62 -7.04 12.47
C ASN A 16 5.91 -5.76 12.95
N ARG A 17 5.40 -4.94 12.03
CA ARG A 17 4.75 -3.65 12.32
C ARG A 17 5.59 -2.73 13.22
N GLN A 18 6.91 -2.76 13.07
CA GLN A 18 7.78 -1.88 13.82
C GLN A 18 7.60 -0.43 13.37
N PRO A 19 7.63 0.56 14.30
CA PRO A 19 7.43 1.98 13.98
C PRO A 19 8.70 2.56 13.34
N TRP A 20 9.00 2.15 12.12
CA TRP A 20 10.24 2.48 11.40
C TRP A 20 10.07 3.58 10.36
N ILE A 21 8.86 4.02 10.06
CA ILE A 21 8.64 5.19 9.20
C ILE A 21 8.68 6.43 10.09
N LEU A 22 9.87 6.99 10.25
CA LEU A 22 10.09 8.13 11.15
C LEU A 22 9.73 9.46 10.47
N PRO A 23 9.15 10.42 11.21
CA PRO A 23 8.83 11.76 10.67
C PRO A 23 10.01 12.46 10.00
N SER A 24 11.24 12.17 10.44
CA SER A 24 12.46 12.78 9.90
C SER A 24 12.77 12.42 8.44
N TYR A 25 12.18 11.33 7.91
CA TYR A 25 12.39 10.92 6.51
C TYR A 25 11.14 10.41 5.80
N GLU A 26 9.98 10.45 6.43
CA GLU A 26 8.70 10.01 5.86
C GLU A 26 8.43 10.70 4.52
N ASP A 27 8.56 12.03 4.45
CA ASP A 27 8.37 12.78 3.20
C ASP A 27 9.34 12.35 2.10
N ARG A 28 10.58 12.04 2.45
CA ARG A 28 11.57 11.52 1.50
C ARG A 28 11.22 10.14 0.99
N LEU A 29 10.70 9.27 1.87
CA LEU A 29 10.20 7.95 1.49
C LEU A 29 9.04 8.08 0.50
N TYR A 30 8.06 8.93 0.78
CA TYR A 30 6.89 9.11 -0.07
C TYR A 30 7.25 9.74 -1.42
N ALA A 31 8.16 10.71 -1.43
CA ALA A 31 8.70 11.27 -2.67
C ALA A 31 9.45 10.22 -3.50
N PHE A 32 10.24 9.37 -2.85
CA PHE A 32 10.93 8.26 -3.51
C PHE A 32 9.94 7.25 -4.13
N LEU A 33 8.88 6.85 -3.40
CA LEU A 33 7.86 5.93 -3.91
C LEU A 33 7.16 6.50 -5.15
N LYS A 34 6.82 7.79 -5.15
CA LYS A 34 6.21 8.48 -6.31
C LYS A 34 7.15 8.49 -7.51
N SER A 35 8.42 8.86 -7.30
CA SER A 35 9.43 8.88 -8.36
C SER A 35 9.64 7.48 -8.93
N LYS A 36 9.78 6.48 -8.07
CA LYS A 36 9.99 5.09 -8.50
C LYS A 36 8.81 4.52 -9.27
N ALA A 37 7.58 4.82 -8.87
CA ALA A 37 6.40 4.44 -9.63
C ALA A 37 6.40 5.06 -11.04
N GLY A 38 6.78 6.33 -11.16
CA GLY A 38 6.94 7.01 -12.47
C GLY A 38 7.96 6.32 -13.38
N GLU A 39 9.09 5.85 -12.85
CA GLU A 39 10.09 5.07 -13.60
C GLU A 39 9.53 3.74 -14.14
N LEU A 40 8.49 3.21 -13.50
CA LEU A 40 7.80 1.97 -13.88
C LEU A 40 6.59 2.22 -14.81
N ASP A 41 6.43 3.42 -15.35
CA ASP A 41 5.24 3.86 -16.10
C ASP A 41 3.93 3.75 -15.31
N CYS A 42 4.01 3.78 -13.98
CA CYS A 42 2.86 3.77 -13.07
C CYS A 42 2.68 5.16 -12.45
N TYR A 43 1.47 5.45 -11.99
CA TYR A 43 1.17 6.75 -11.37
C TYR A 43 0.63 6.57 -9.95
N LEU A 44 1.22 7.25 -8.96
CA LEU A 44 0.71 7.32 -7.60
C LEU A 44 -0.14 8.59 -7.43
N TYR A 45 -1.44 8.41 -7.24
CA TYR A 45 -2.37 9.50 -6.90
C TYR A 45 -2.18 9.97 -5.47
N ALA A 46 -1.97 9.03 -4.55
CA ALA A 46 -1.76 9.30 -3.14
C ALA A 46 -0.78 8.30 -2.53
N VAL A 47 -0.03 8.76 -1.54
CA VAL A 47 0.76 7.91 -0.63
C VAL A 47 0.77 8.58 0.73
N ASN A 48 0.43 7.83 1.76
CA ASN A 48 0.44 8.24 3.16
C ASN A 48 0.36 7.00 4.06
N GLY A 49 0.50 7.14 5.36
CA GLY A 49 0.40 6.04 6.30
C GLY A 49 0.71 6.46 7.72
N MET A 50 1.11 5.49 8.51
CA MET A 50 1.57 5.65 9.89
C MET A 50 3.04 5.19 9.99
N GLU A 51 3.55 5.16 11.20
CA GLU A 51 4.93 4.74 11.46
C GLU A 51 5.24 3.28 11.10
N ASP A 52 4.21 2.42 10.98
CA ASP A 52 4.33 0.98 10.77
C ASP A 52 3.73 0.47 9.45
N HIS A 53 3.05 1.32 8.67
CA HIS A 53 2.46 0.91 7.39
C HIS A 53 2.28 2.07 6.41
N THR A 54 2.07 1.74 5.15
CA THR A 54 1.89 2.71 4.06
C THR A 54 0.75 2.28 3.15
N HIS A 55 -0.09 3.26 2.79
CA HIS A 55 -1.15 3.14 1.78
C HIS A 55 -0.75 3.88 0.52
N VAL A 56 -1.06 3.31 -0.63
CA VAL A 56 -0.93 3.98 -1.92
C VAL A 56 -2.18 3.81 -2.76
N ILE A 57 -2.55 4.87 -3.49
CA ILE A 57 -3.51 4.77 -4.60
C ILE A 57 -2.72 4.89 -5.89
N ALA A 58 -2.73 3.82 -6.67
CA ALA A 58 -1.88 3.69 -7.85
C ALA A 58 -2.66 3.33 -9.11
N SER A 59 -2.29 3.94 -10.22
CA SER A 59 -2.66 3.47 -11.56
C SER A 59 -1.54 2.62 -12.12
N ILE A 60 -1.85 1.35 -12.41
CA ILE A 60 -0.90 0.35 -12.89
C ILE A 60 -1.33 -0.11 -14.29
N PRO A 61 -0.48 0.04 -15.33
CA PRO A 61 -0.81 -0.41 -16.68
C PRO A 61 -0.93 -1.94 -16.76
N PRO A 62 -1.74 -2.48 -17.69
CA PRO A 62 -1.98 -3.93 -17.82
C PRO A 62 -0.73 -4.77 -18.05
N LYS A 63 0.36 -4.18 -18.53
CA LYS A 63 1.65 -4.86 -18.73
C LYS A 63 2.33 -5.27 -17.42
N HIS A 64 1.90 -4.73 -16.28
CA HIS A 64 2.47 -5.01 -14.97
C HIS A 64 1.44 -5.67 -14.05
N SER A 65 1.86 -6.69 -13.31
CA SER A 65 1.04 -7.22 -12.22
C SER A 65 1.18 -6.35 -10.97
N VAL A 66 0.12 -6.30 -10.16
CA VAL A 66 0.13 -5.61 -8.85
C VAL A 66 1.23 -6.17 -7.95
N ALA A 67 1.42 -7.49 -7.96
CA ALA A 67 2.45 -8.17 -7.18
C ALA A 67 3.86 -7.70 -7.57
N TRP A 68 4.17 -7.66 -8.86
CA TRP A 68 5.46 -7.16 -9.35
C TRP A 68 5.68 -5.69 -8.97
N PHE A 69 4.68 -4.84 -9.17
CA PHE A 69 4.75 -3.43 -8.83
C PHE A 69 5.02 -3.22 -7.35
N THR A 70 4.23 -3.86 -6.47
CA THR A 70 4.37 -3.74 -5.02
C THR A 70 5.72 -4.27 -4.55
N LYS A 71 6.16 -5.45 -5.03
CA LYS A 71 7.48 -6.02 -4.72
C LYS A 71 8.60 -5.05 -5.10
N THR A 72 8.51 -4.45 -6.28
CA THR A 72 9.53 -3.51 -6.79
C THR A 72 9.61 -2.25 -5.94
N LEU A 73 8.46 -1.64 -5.60
CA LEU A 73 8.43 -0.45 -4.74
C LEU A 73 8.98 -0.75 -3.34
N LYS A 74 8.56 -1.87 -2.74
CA LYS A 74 9.04 -2.29 -1.41
C LYS A 74 10.55 -2.51 -1.41
N GLY A 75 11.08 -3.27 -2.36
CA GLY A 75 12.51 -3.54 -2.44
C GLY A 75 13.34 -2.27 -2.67
N ALA A 76 12.94 -1.44 -3.63
CA ALA A 76 13.64 -0.19 -3.95
C ALA A 76 13.62 0.80 -2.77
N SER A 77 12.46 0.97 -2.11
CA SER A 77 12.33 1.89 -0.99
C SER A 77 13.07 1.44 0.27
N ALA A 78 13.08 0.14 0.58
CA ALA A 78 13.88 -0.40 1.67
C ALA A 78 15.39 -0.19 1.41
N TYR A 79 15.85 -0.43 0.19
CA TYR A 79 17.23 -0.14 -0.21
C TYR A 79 17.57 1.35 -0.07
N PHE A 80 16.68 2.24 -0.55
CA PHE A 80 16.85 3.69 -0.42
C PHE A 80 16.99 4.11 1.04
N ILE A 81 16.12 3.63 1.94
CA ILE A 81 16.20 3.99 3.36
C ILE A 81 17.52 3.49 3.95
N ASN A 82 17.91 2.25 3.70
CA ASN A 82 19.11 1.66 4.29
C ASN A 82 20.43 2.25 3.74
N THR A 83 20.41 2.85 2.55
CA THR A 83 21.63 3.40 1.91
C THR A 83 21.72 4.91 1.95
N ALA A 84 20.60 5.61 1.75
CA ALA A 84 20.57 7.07 1.66
C ALA A 84 20.13 7.76 2.95
N VAL A 85 19.22 7.14 3.74
CA VAL A 85 18.76 7.67 5.03
C VAL A 85 19.62 7.10 6.17
N ARG A 86 19.86 5.79 6.17
CA ARG A 86 20.70 5.07 7.14
C ARG A 86 20.27 5.30 8.58
N PRO A 87 19.05 4.90 8.97
CA PRO A 87 18.62 5.03 10.37
C PRO A 87 19.59 4.25 11.29
N PRO A 88 20.14 4.89 12.37
CA PRO A 88 21.21 4.27 13.16
C PRO A 88 20.74 3.13 14.06
N ALA A 89 19.45 3.08 14.37
CA ALA A 89 18.91 2.16 15.39
C ALA A 89 18.41 0.82 14.82
N PHE A 90 18.20 0.71 13.50
CA PHE A 90 17.60 -0.47 12.87
C PHE A 90 17.96 -0.59 11.39
N HIS A 91 17.82 -1.80 10.86
CA HIS A 91 17.85 -2.05 9.43
C HIS A 91 16.39 -2.08 8.92
N PHE A 92 16.02 -1.14 8.07
CA PHE A 92 14.67 -1.02 7.57
C PHE A 92 14.28 -2.20 6.68
N ALA A 93 13.14 -2.79 6.93
CA ALA A 93 12.55 -3.84 6.10
C ALA A 93 11.02 -3.74 6.09
N TRP A 94 10.44 -4.07 4.95
CA TRP A 94 9.00 -4.28 4.82
C TRP A 94 8.66 -5.73 5.15
N GLN A 95 7.44 -5.97 5.62
CA GLN A 95 6.83 -7.28 5.75
C GLN A 95 6.63 -7.92 4.36
N ARG A 96 6.50 -9.24 4.26
CA ARG A 96 6.31 -9.93 2.97
C ARG A 96 4.97 -9.58 2.33
N GLY A 97 3.87 -9.59 3.09
CA GLY A 97 2.50 -9.39 2.63
C GLY A 97 2.20 -7.97 2.14
N TYR A 98 1.06 -7.84 1.52
CA TYR A 98 0.40 -6.58 1.17
C TYR A 98 -1.10 -6.83 0.96
N GLY A 99 -1.95 -5.82 1.17
CA GLY A 99 -3.34 -5.81 0.75
C GLY A 99 -3.47 -5.07 -0.57
N SER A 100 -4.38 -5.52 -1.44
CA SER A 100 -4.66 -4.85 -2.71
C SER A 100 -6.14 -4.95 -3.06
N LEU A 101 -6.72 -3.81 -3.39
CA LEU A 101 -8.12 -3.66 -3.76
C LEU A 101 -8.21 -2.85 -5.04
N THR A 102 -9.14 -3.20 -5.93
CA THR A 102 -9.44 -2.40 -7.10
C THR A 102 -10.35 -1.22 -6.72
N ILE A 103 -10.09 -0.06 -7.32
CA ILE A 103 -10.88 1.15 -7.13
C ILE A 103 -11.55 1.52 -8.44
N GLY A 104 -12.85 1.66 -8.43
CA GLY A 104 -13.62 2.17 -9.57
C GLY A 104 -13.30 3.64 -9.85
N GLU A 105 -13.49 4.06 -11.09
CA GLU A 105 -13.18 5.44 -11.50
C GLU A 105 -13.90 6.49 -10.68
N ARG A 106 -15.18 6.24 -10.32
CA ARG A 106 -15.99 7.16 -9.51
C ARG A 106 -15.52 7.25 -8.05
N GLN A 107 -14.91 6.17 -7.52
CA GLN A 107 -14.45 6.11 -6.14
C GLN A 107 -13.01 6.60 -5.96
N ARG A 108 -12.28 6.88 -7.05
CA ARG A 108 -10.86 7.24 -6.97
C ARG A 108 -10.60 8.48 -6.12
N GLU A 109 -11.40 9.53 -6.28
CA GLU A 109 -11.22 10.77 -5.52
C GLU A 109 -11.44 10.56 -4.03
N ALA A 110 -12.48 9.82 -3.64
CA ALA A 110 -12.74 9.46 -2.25
C ALA A 110 -11.61 8.58 -1.66
N ALA A 111 -11.11 7.61 -2.43
CA ALA A 111 -9.98 6.78 -2.03
C ALA A 111 -8.69 7.61 -1.82
N VAL A 112 -8.42 8.56 -2.71
CA VAL A 112 -7.29 9.50 -2.57
C VAL A 112 -7.44 10.36 -1.32
N ALA A 113 -8.64 10.89 -1.06
CA ALA A 113 -8.93 11.67 0.14
C ALA A 113 -8.72 10.84 1.41
N TYR A 114 -9.22 9.59 1.44
CA TYR A 114 -9.01 8.67 2.56
C TYR A 114 -7.52 8.46 2.86
N VAL A 115 -6.72 8.17 1.85
CA VAL A 115 -5.27 7.96 2.05
C VAL A 115 -4.58 9.25 2.50
N ASN A 116 -4.93 10.39 1.93
CA ASN A 116 -4.33 11.67 2.35
C ASN A 116 -4.66 12.03 3.80
N LEU A 117 -5.81 11.60 4.32
CA LEU A 117 -6.25 11.84 5.69
C LEU A 117 -5.93 10.68 6.66
N GLN A 118 -5.09 9.73 6.26
CA GLN A 118 -4.80 8.51 7.04
C GLN A 118 -4.44 8.78 8.50
N LYS A 119 -3.58 9.76 8.77
CA LYS A 119 -3.20 10.15 10.13
C LYS A 119 -4.37 10.64 10.97
N GLN A 120 -5.31 11.37 10.36
CA GLN A 120 -6.53 11.83 11.04
C GLN A 120 -7.49 10.66 11.30
N HIS A 121 -7.62 9.73 10.36
CA HIS A 121 -8.44 8.53 10.56
C HIS A 121 -7.93 7.69 11.73
N HIS A 122 -6.62 7.51 11.86
CA HIS A 122 -6.02 6.81 13.01
C HIS A 122 -6.23 7.56 14.32
N LEU A 123 -6.05 8.88 14.35
CA LEU A 123 -6.28 9.70 15.56
C LEU A 123 -7.74 9.66 16.02
N ASN A 124 -8.68 9.63 15.10
CA ASN A 124 -10.12 9.66 15.38
C ASN A 124 -10.75 8.27 15.50
N ASN A 125 -9.97 7.18 15.34
CA ASN A 125 -10.47 5.80 15.25
C ASN A 125 -11.56 5.62 14.17
N THR A 126 -11.41 6.27 13.03
CA THR A 126 -12.30 6.19 11.87
C THR A 126 -11.68 5.41 10.70
N THR A 127 -10.71 4.55 10.98
CA THR A 127 -10.10 3.67 9.98
C THR A 127 -11.10 2.60 9.52
N ILE A 128 -10.98 2.23 8.25
CA ILE A 128 -11.81 1.18 7.65
C ILE A 128 -11.02 -0.12 7.69
N ALA A 129 -11.42 -1.05 8.54
CA ALA A 129 -10.65 -2.26 8.89
C ALA A 129 -10.15 -3.06 7.67
N TRP A 130 -10.96 -3.26 6.64
CA TRP A 130 -10.56 -4.01 5.46
C TRP A 130 -9.59 -3.25 4.53
N LEU A 131 -9.53 -1.90 4.60
CA LEU A 131 -8.53 -1.07 3.90
C LEU A 131 -7.16 -1.09 4.60
N GLU A 132 -7.12 -1.45 5.88
CA GLU A 132 -5.90 -1.55 6.69
C GLU A 132 -5.27 -2.96 6.62
N ARG A 133 -5.95 -3.91 6.00
CA ARG A 133 -5.54 -5.31 6.00
C ARG A 133 -4.42 -5.56 5.00
N CYS A 134 -3.25 -5.93 5.50
CA CYS A 134 -2.06 -6.23 4.69
C CYS A 134 -1.46 -7.63 4.95
N GLU A 135 -2.16 -8.48 5.71
CA GLU A 135 -1.72 -9.82 6.10
C GLU A 135 -2.85 -10.84 5.95
N ASP A 136 -2.51 -12.09 5.67
CA ASP A 136 -3.41 -13.21 5.84
C ASP A 136 -3.56 -13.54 7.34
N GLU A 137 -4.77 -13.87 7.79
CA GLU A 137 -5.08 -14.19 9.20
C GLU A 137 -4.37 -15.46 9.73
N HIS A 138 -3.55 -16.12 8.92
CA HIS A 138 -2.93 -17.42 9.18
C HIS A 138 -1.43 -17.50 8.89
N SER A 139 -0.65 -16.47 9.14
CA SER A 139 0.82 -16.62 9.15
C SER A 139 1.33 -16.74 10.59
N GLU A 140 1.00 -17.84 11.27
CA GLU A 140 1.89 -18.38 12.30
C GLU A 140 3.09 -18.99 11.58
N ASP A 141 4.26 -18.58 12.01
CA ASP A 141 5.60 -18.97 11.56
C ASP A 141 5.71 -20.39 10.96
N ASP A 142 5.78 -20.49 9.64
CA ASP A 142 6.38 -21.65 8.98
C ASP A 142 7.44 -21.17 7.96
N ASP A 143 8.69 -21.28 8.36
CA ASP A 143 9.88 -21.02 7.57
C ASP A 143 10.12 -22.09 6.49
N SER A 144 9.11 -22.82 6.07
CA SER A 144 9.21 -23.79 4.98
C SER A 144 8.82 -23.14 3.66
N VAL A 145 9.81 -22.96 2.81
CA VAL A 145 9.73 -22.52 1.43
C VAL A 145 8.89 -23.51 0.61
N GLU A 146 7.64 -23.18 0.33
CA GLU A 146 6.95 -23.66 -0.87
C GLU A 146 6.27 -22.51 -1.57
N ASP A 147 6.79 -22.21 -2.76
CA ASP A 147 6.21 -21.31 -3.74
C ASP A 147 4.88 -21.91 -4.26
N THR A 148 3.80 -21.58 -3.62
CA THR A 148 2.47 -21.81 -4.18
C THR A 148 1.81 -20.46 -4.43
N SER A 149 1.84 -20.05 -5.69
CA SER A 149 1.10 -18.91 -6.27
C SER A 149 -0.43 -19.14 -6.24
N SER A 150 -0.98 -19.37 -5.06
CA SER A 150 -2.41 -19.46 -4.83
C SER A 150 -2.89 -18.22 -4.11
N GLY A 151 -3.12 -17.14 -4.87
CA GLY A 151 -3.84 -15.98 -4.38
C GLY A 151 -5.22 -16.41 -3.89
N ARG A 152 -5.44 -16.36 -2.58
CA ARG A 152 -6.75 -16.62 -1.98
C ARG A 152 -7.68 -15.48 -2.37
N ILE A 153 -8.62 -15.75 -3.25
CA ILE A 153 -9.73 -14.83 -3.53
C ILE A 153 -10.57 -14.79 -2.26
N LEU A 154 -10.50 -13.68 -1.52
CA LEU A 154 -11.45 -13.40 -0.46
C LEU A 154 -12.82 -13.30 -1.10
N LYS A 155 -13.84 -13.99 -0.53
CA LYS A 155 -15.23 -13.80 -0.96
C LYS A 155 -15.54 -12.34 -0.81
N GLU A 156 -15.99 -11.72 -1.90
CA GLU A 156 -16.42 -10.32 -1.94
C GLU A 156 -17.50 -10.12 -0.86
N ASP A 157 -17.23 -9.20 0.06
CA ASP A 157 -18.28 -8.69 0.94
C ASP A 157 -19.02 -7.59 0.17
N PRO A 158 -20.32 -7.77 -0.15
CA PRO A 158 -21.09 -6.77 -0.87
C PRO A 158 -21.09 -5.41 -0.18
N ALA A 159 -20.99 -5.36 1.15
CA ALA A 159 -20.91 -4.12 1.92
C ALA A 159 -19.60 -3.34 1.68
N ALA A 160 -18.56 -3.97 1.13
CA ALA A 160 -17.31 -3.30 0.82
C ALA A 160 -17.45 -2.28 -0.33
N TYR A 161 -18.46 -2.40 -1.18
CA TYR A 161 -18.68 -1.50 -2.31
C TYR A 161 -19.50 -0.24 -1.94
N ASP A 162 -20.26 -0.28 -0.85
CA ASP A 162 -21.13 0.82 -0.43
C ASP A 162 -20.40 1.94 0.33
N ILE A 163 -19.14 1.73 0.72
CA ILE A 163 -18.35 2.70 1.52
C ILE A 163 -17.99 3.95 0.69
N TRP A 164 -17.98 3.84 -0.61
CA TRP A 164 -17.69 4.94 -1.53
C TRP A 164 -18.97 5.54 -2.15
N ASP A 165 -20.14 5.28 -1.56
CA ASP A 165 -21.39 5.88 -2.01
C ASP A 165 -21.38 7.39 -1.81
N ASP A 166 -21.97 8.10 -2.78
CA ASP A 166 -21.93 9.56 -2.99
C ASP A 166 -22.60 10.39 -1.89
N SER A 167 -22.71 9.92 -0.66
CA SER A 167 -23.39 10.60 0.45
C SER A 167 -22.50 11.49 1.31
N ILE A 168 -21.45 12.08 0.72
CA ILE A 168 -20.76 13.23 1.33
C ILE A 168 -21.11 14.47 0.49
N GLU A 169 -22.29 15.06 0.79
CA GLU A 169 -22.56 16.46 0.51
C GLU A 169 -21.88 17.35 1.57
#